data_776ed591cc47ebe46a90b0d20d1eb9ee
#
_entry.id   776ed591cc47ebe46a90b0d20d1eb9ee
#
_cell.length_a   1.000
_cell.length_b   1.000
_cell.length_c   1.000
_cell.angle_alpha   90.00
_cell.angle_beta   90.00
_cell.angle_gamma   90.00
#
_symmetry.space_group_name_H-M   'P 1'
#
loop_
_entity.id
_entity.type
_entity.pdbx_description
1 polymer ?
#
loop_
_entity_poly.entity_id
_entity_poly.type
_entity_poly.pdbx_seq_one_letter_code
_entity_poly.pdbx_strand_id
1 'polypeptide(L)'
;SYAMTGWRIGYAAAPDSLIKALDLLQGQQTSGACTIAQWASVEALNGPQDHLPVFKKAFQERRDLVVSMLNQAKHIKCPMPE
;
A
#
# COMPACT_ATOMS: atom_id res chain seq x y z
N SER A 1 3.75 0.96 -1.26
CA SER A 1 5.14 1.22 -1.62
C SER A 1 5.87 -0.06 -2.09
N TYR A 2 5.57 -1.22 -1.50
CA TYR A 2 6.26 -2.49 -1.78
C TYR A 2 5.61 -3.33 -2.89
N ALA A 3 4.59 -2.83 -3.58
CA ALA A 3 3.83 -3.56 -4.61
C ALA A 3 3.27 -4.91 -4.11
N MET A 4 2.89 -4.98 -2.85
CA MET A 4 2.46 -6.21 -2.15
C MET A 4 0.94 -6.38 -2.05
N THR A 5 0.15 -5.71 -2.88
CA THR A 5 -1.32 -5.80 -2.81
C THR A 5 -1.85 -7.23 -2.97
N GLY A 6 -1.21 -8.05 -3.80
CA GLY A 6 -1.55 -9.47 -4.00
C GLY A 6 -1.29 -10.35 -2.78
N TRP A 7 -0.40 -9.98 -1.89
CA TRP A 7 -0.10 -10.69 -0.65
C TRP A 7 -1.19 -10.55 0.41
N ARG A 8 -2.16 -9.68 0.20
CA ARG A 8 -3.34 -9.48 1.05
C ARG A 8 -2.97 -9.25 2.52
N ILE A 9 -2.02 -8.37 2.79
CA ILE A 9 -1.52 -8.03 4.12
C ILE A 9 -1.47 -6.52 4.32
N GLY A 10 -1.71 -6.09 5.54
CA GLY A 10 -1.53 -4.74 6.03
C GLY A 10 -1.15 -4.78 7.50
N TYR A 11 -0.71 -3.66 8.03
CA TYR A 11 -0.43 -3.52 9.46
C TYR A 11 -0.97 -2.20 9.99
N ALA A 12 -1.22 -2.18 11.28
CA ALA A 12 -1.61 -0.98 12.01
C ALA A 12 -0.74 -0.80 13.26
N ALA A 13 -0.39 0.42 13.56
CA ALA A 13 0.25 0.82 14.81
C ALA A 13 -0.66 1.82 15.53
N ALA A 14 -1.00 1.55 16.79
CA ALA A 14 -1.92 2.37 17.56
C ALA A 14 -1.69 2.15 19.06
N PRO A 15 -2.31 2.95 19.95
CA PRO A 15 -2.29 2.69 21.38
C PRO A 15 -2.80 1.28 21.71
N ASP A 16 -2.25 0.69 22.79
CA ASP A 16 -2.50 -0.69 23.23
C ASP A 16 -3.98 -1.07 23.33
N SER A 17 -4.81 -0.18 23.85
CA SER A 17 -6.25 -0.42 23.97
C SER A 17 -6.94 -0.63 22.62
N LEU A 18 -6.52 0.12 21.61
CA LEU A 18 -7.05 0.01 20.25
C LEU A 18 -6.52 -1.27 19.57
N ILE A 19 -5.23 -1.57 19.72
CA ILE A 19 -4.65 -2.80 19.15
C ILE A 19 -5.32 -4.05 19.73
N LYS A 20 -5.57 -4.10 21.04
CA LYS A 20 -6.30 -5.22 21.66
C LYS A 20 -7.71 -5.40 21.10
N ALA A 21 -8.43 -4.30 20.86
CA ALA A 21 -9.75 -4.35 20.23
C ALA A 21 -9.69 -4.84 18.78
N LEU A 22 -8.70 -4.36 18.01
CA LEU A 22 -8.48 -4.80 16.63
C LEU A 22 -8.12 -6.30 16.56
N ASP A 23 -7.25 -6.77 17.45
CA ASP A 23 -6.82 -8.17 17.52
C ASP A 23 -8.01 -9.09 17.82
N LEU A 24 -8.86 -8.70 18.78
CA LEU A 24 -10.09 -9.45 19.09
C LEU A 24 -11.03 -9.53 17.87
N LEU A 25 -11.28 -8.40 17.20
CA LEU A 25 -12.15 -8.37 16.03
C LEU A 25 -11.56 -9.16 14.85
N GLN A 26 -10.26 -8.99 14.59
CA GLN A 26 -9.56 -9.71 13.53
C GLN A 26 -9.59 -11.22 13.76
N GLY A 27 -9.35 -11.66 15.00
CA GLY A 27 -9.41 -13.07 15.38
C GLY A 27 -10.79 -13.71 15.14
N GLN A 28 -11.88 -12.94 15.34
CA GLN A 28 -13.24 -13.42 15.08
C GLN A 28 -13.62 -13.41 13.58
N GLN A 29 -13.03 -12.50 12.78
CA GLN A 29 -13.40 -12.35 11.37
C GLN A 29 -12.59 -13.27 10.44
N THR A 30 -11.26 -13.28 10.58
CA THR A 30 -10.37 -13.98 9.64
C THR A 30 -9.31 -14.85 10.30
N SER A 31 -9.29 -14.93 11.63
CA SER A 31 -8.30 -15.62 12.46
C SER A 31 -6.87 -15.08 12.36
N GLY A 32 -6.52 -14.41 11.28
CA GLY A 32 -5.20 -13.77 11.12
C GLY A 32 -4.74 -13.74 9.67
N ALA A 33 -3.64 -13.04 9.43
CA ALA A 33 -3.03 -12.95 8.12
C ALA A 33 -2.21 -14.21 7.80
N CYS A 34 -2.10 -14.53 6.52
CA CYS A 34 -1.27 -15.66 6.05
C CYS A 34 0.18 -15.52 6.53
N THR A 35 0.71 -16.55 7.16
CA THR A 35 2.07 -16.57 7.73
C THR A 35 3.16 -16.26 6.70
N ILE A 36 3.02 -16.78 5.47
CA ILE A 36 3.97 -16.51 4.38
C ILE A 36 3.98 -15.01 4.05
N ALA A 37 2.79 -14.37 4.00
CA ALA A 37 2.67 -12.94 3.76
C ALA A 37 3.27 -12.10 4.90
N GLN A 38 3.16 -12.56 6.14
CA GLN A 38 3.80 -11.92 7.30
C GLN A 38 5.32 -11.92 7.16
N TRP A 39 5.93 -13.06 6.83
CA TRP A 39 7.38 -13.15 6.62
C TRP A 39 7.84 -12.34 5.41
N ALA A 40 7.09 -12.35 4.32
CA ALA A 40 7.37 -11.48 3.18
C ALA A 40 7.34 -9.99 3.56
N SER A 41 6.44 -9.58 4.47
CA SER A 41 6.37 -8.21 4.98
C SER A 41 7.56 -7.85 5.88
N VAL A 42 8.03 -8.80 6.70
CA VAL A 42 9.25 -8.62 7.51
C VAL A 42 10.45 -8.34 6.59
N GLU A 43 10.61 -9.13 5.53
CA GLU A 43 11.68 -8.91 4.54
C GLU A 43 11.51 -7.59 3.80
N ALA A 44 10.27 -7.24 3.38
CA ALA A 44 10.00 -5.98 2.71
C ALA A 44 10.36 -4.76 3.57
N LEU A 45 10.17 -4.84 4.89
CA LEU A 45 10.45 -3.72 5.81
C LEU A 45 11.92 -3.64 6.22
N ASN A 46 12.60 -4.76 6.37
CA ASN A 46 13.96 -4.84 6.89
C ASN A 46 15.03 -5.08 5.80
N GLY A 47 14.63 -5.58 4.64
CA GLY A 47 15.51 -5.85 3.52
C GLY A 47 15.93 -4.60 2.74
N PRO A 48 16.66 -4.79 1.64
CA PRO A 48 17.13 -3.68 0.80
C PRO A 48 15.98 -2.83 0.24
N GLN A 49 16.13 -1.52 0.31
CA GLN A 49 15.10 -0.55 -0.13
C GLN A 49 15.40 0.09 -1.50
N ASP A 50 16.42 -0.36 -2.20
CA ASP A 50 16.93 0.25 -3.45
C ASP A 50 15.90 0.27 -4.59
N HIS A 51 14.93 -0.65 -4.56
CA HIS A 51 13.85 -0.72 -5.53
C HIS A 51 12.79 0.39 -5.35
N LEU A 52 12.64 0.96 -4.14
CA LEU A 52 11.59 1.96 -3.87
C LEU A 52 11.74 3.24 -4.67
N PRO A 53 12.93 3.86 -4.81
CA PRO A 53 13.12 5.02 -5.67
C PRO A 53 12.78 4.75 -7.13
N VAL A 54 13.10 3.55 -7.62
CA VAL A 54 12.80 3.13 -9.00
C VAL A 54 11.28 3.03 -9.21
N PHE A 55 10.57 2.38 -8.30
CA PHE A 55 9.10 2.29 -8.33
C PHE A 55 8.46 3.68 -8.23
N LYS A 56 8.92 4.50 -7.29
CA LYS A 56 8.41 5.87 -7.11
C LYS A 56 8.51 6.67 -8.41
N LYS A 57 9.66 6.65 -9.08
CA LYS A 57 9.87 7.35 -10.35
C LYS A 57 8.91 6.83 -11.43
N ALA A 58 8.81 5.52 -11.61
CA ALA A 58 7.93 4.92 -12.61
C ALA A 58 6.45 5.26 -12.35
N PHE A 59 5.99 5.24 -11.10
CA PHE A 59 4.63 5.64 -10.76
C PHE A 59 4.38 7.12 -10.96
N GLN A 60 5.34 7.99 -10.67
CA GLN A 60 5.25 9.42 -10.91
C GLN A 60 5.11 9.71 -12.41
N GLU A 61 5.94 9.12 -13.25
CA GLU A 61 5.86 9.27 -14.70
C GLU A 61 4.48 8.83 -15.26
N ARG A 62 3.97 7.70 -14.77
CA ARG A 62 2.63 7.20 -15.15
C ARG A 62 1.51 8.11 -14.66
N ARG A 63 1.59 8.63 -13.44
CA ARG A 63 0.63 9.59 -12.89
C ARG A 63 0.59 10.86 -13.76
N ASP A 64 1.74 11.42 -14.06
CA ASP A 64 1.86 12.66 -14.81
C ASP A 64 1.33 12.49 -16.24
N LEU A 65 1.61 11.35 -16.86
CA LEU A 65 1.05 10.99 -18.17
C LEU A 65 -0.48 10.90 -18.13
N VAL A 66 -1.04 10.15 -17.19
CA VAL A 66 -2.48 9.96 -17.08
C VAL A 66 -3.21 11.27 -16.80
N VAL A 67 -2.70 12.10 -15.88
CA VAL A 67 -3.29 13.40 -15.56
C VAL A 67 -3.22 14.33 -16.77
N SER A 68 -2.10 14.35 -17.49
CA SER A 68 -1.94 15.14 -18.72
C SER A 68 -2.96 14.72 -19.79
N MET A 69 -3.09 13.43 -20.04
CA MET A 69 -4.02 12.88 -21.04
C MET A 69 -5.48 13.16 -20.69
N LEU A 70 -5.87 12.95 -19.44
CA LEU A 70 -7.24 13.20 -18.99
C LEU A 70 -7.63 14.67 -19.09
N ASN A 71 -6.71 15.59 -18.78
CA ASN A 71 -6.97 17.03 -18.88
C ASN A 71 -7.03 17.56 -20.33
N GLN A 72 -6.67 16.76 -21.33
CA GLN A 72 -6.90 17.09 -22.74
C GLN A 72 -8.32 16.73 -23.21
N ALA A 73 -9.03 15.88 -22.48
CA ALA A 73 -10.38 15.46 -22.84
C ALA A 73 -11.40 16.55 -22.47
N LYS A 74 -12.37 16.80 -23.36
CA LYS A 74 -13.47 17.75 -23.08
C LYS A 74 -14.27 17.27 -21.88
N HIS A 75 -14.62 18.24 -21.02
CA HIS A 75 -15.45 18.02 -19.84
C HIS A 75 -14.86 17.15 -18.71
N ILE A 76 -13.56 16.80 -18.80
CA ILE A 76 -12.84 16.11 -17.73
C ILE A 76 -11.84 17.08 -17.09
N LYS A 77 -11.87 17.17 -15.76
CA LYS A 77 -10.86 17.85 -14.96
C LYS A 77 -10.27 16.86 -13.95
N CYS A 78 -9.03 16.47 -14.18
CA CYS A 78 -8.29 15.58 -13.29
C CYS A 78 -7.30 16.39 -12.47
N PRO A 79 -7.52 16.59 -11.16
CA PRO A 79 -6.53 17.23 -10.30
C PRO A 79 -5.30 16.34 -10.16
N MET A 80 -4.13 16.95 -9.97
CA MET A 80 -2.90 16.22 -9.68
C MET A 80 -3.02 15.59 -8.28
N PRO A 81 -2.94 14.27 -8.13
CA PRO A 81 -2.88 13.62 -6.82
C PRO A 81 -1.52 13.87 -6.17
N GLU A 82 -1.51 13.98 -4.84
CA GLU A 82 -0.30 14.16 -4.03
C GLU A 82 0.58 12.91 -4.02
#